data_60b9c5764df09e09e77154357ac1d995
#
_entry.id   60b9c5764df09e09e77154357ac1d995
#
_cell.length_a   1.000
_cell.length_b   1.000
_cell.length_c   1.000
_cell.angle_alpha   90.00
_cell.angle_beta   90.00
_cell.angle_gamma   90.00
#
_symmetry.space_group_name_H-M   'P 1'
#
loop_
_entity.id
_entity.type
_entity.pdbx_description
1 polymer ?
#
loop_
_entity_poly.entity_id
_entity_poly.type
_entity_poly.pdbx_seq_one_letter_code
_entity_poly.pdbx_strand_id
1 'polypeptide(L)'
;TTWSWEFALDGQNLTWVNLTAMELSDGAIIKLSNGAGLFSHQLLGVVDARDFSCQEQCQQNVTHQRISEDGGDVSIISLTELDPARRNNGSVYGQDIDAAEQKARAEIEYLHSPSQVRIEIIEQGNRSTSPNILLTGVNEEFNSISVFSVDAATEFLWALASVVGCFAVILIPSFTVFFAARAKEKRDNLKLINQQQQDEKLVTTNNNSN
;
A
#
# COMPACT_ATOMS: atom_id res chain seq x y z
N THR A 1 -13.96 -41.66 9.47
CA THR A 1 -15.24 -41.00 9.77
C THR A 1 -15.29 -39.66 9.07
N THR A 2 -16.46 -39.28 8.50
CA THR A 2 -16.66 -37.99 7.88
C THR A 2 -17.82 -37.28 8.56
N TRP A 3 -17.59 -36.06 8.98
CA TRP A 3 -18.56 -35.18 9.60
C TRP A 3 -18.89 -34.05 8.63
N SER A 4 -20.15 -33.64 8.53
CA SER A 4 -20.56 -32.56 7.63
C SER A 4 -21.61 -31.68 8.30
N TRP A 5 -21.45 -30.36 8.14
CA TRP A 5 -22.38 -29.34 8.60
C TRP A 5 -22.64 -28.32 7.50
N GLU A 6 -23.82 -27.76 7.49
CA GLU A 6 -24.19 -26.67 6.60
C GLU A 6 -24.75 -25.51 7.42
N PHE A 7 -24.23 -24.33 7.13
CA PHE A 7 -24.65 -23.08 7.78
C PHE A 7 -25.04 -22.04 6.74
N ALA A 8 -26.11 -21.32 7.01
CA ALA A 8 -26.43 -20.12 6.26
C ALA A 8 -25.66 -18.95 6.87
N LEU A 9 -24.95 -18.21 6.05
CA LEU A 9 -24.31 -16.95 6.42
C LEU A 9 -25.16 -15.79 5.92
N ASP A 10 -25.42 -14.82 6.80
CA ASP A 10 -25.94 -13.54 6.41
C ASP A 10 -24.84 -12.82 5.62
N GLY A 11 -25.12 -12.52 4.35
CA GLY A 11 -24.16 -11.90 3.44
C GLY A 11 -24.03 -10.39 3.60
N GLN A 12 -24.88 -9.75 4.42
CA GLN A 12 -24.83 -8.30 4.59
C GLN A 12 -23.55 -7.89 5.34
N ASN A 13 -22.74 -7.07 4.69
CA ASN A 13 -21.46 -6.57 5.23
C ASN A 13 -20.48 -7.67 5.71
N LEU A 14 -20.69 -8.91 5.27
CA LEU A 14 -19.81 -10.00 5.63
C LEU A 14 -18.43 -9.79 4.98
N THR A 15 -17.39 -9.66 5.79
CA THR A 15 -16.03 -9.42 5.33
C THR A 15 -15.15 -10.66 5.39
N TRP A 16 -15.29 -11.45 6.43
CA TRP A 16 -14.54 -12.68 6.56
C TRP A 16 -15.25 -13.73 7.41
N VAL A 17 -14.83 -14.97 7.22
CA VAL A 17 -15.31 -16.15 7.93
C VAL A 17 -14.13 -16.83 8.57
N ASN A 18 -14.26 -17.18 9.84
CA ASN A 18 -13.31 -17.96 10.58
C ASN A 18 -13.96 -19.29 11.02
N LEU A 19 -13.44 -20.38 10.53
CA LEU A 19 -13.76 -21.73 10.99
C LEU A 19 -12.63 -22.21 11.89
N THR A 20 -12.96 -22.55 13.12
CA THR A 20 -12.04 -23.28 14.03
C THR A 20 -12.62 -24.64 14.32
N ALA A 21 -11.88 -25.69 14.01
CA ALA A 21 -12.19 -27.06 14.38
C ALA A 21 -11.24 -27.49 15.49
N MET A 22 -11.77 -28.03 16.56
CA MET A 22 -11.06 -28.32 17.80
C MET A 22 -11.00 -29.83 18.08
N GLU A 23 -9.96 -30.24 18.80
CA GLU A 23 -9.78 -31.62 19.27
C GLU A 23 -9.75 -32.62 18.10
N LEU A 24 -9.12 -32.24 17.00
CA LEU A 24 -8.99 -33.09 15.82
C LEU A 24 -7.97 -34.23 16.07
N SER A 25 -8.17 -35.33 15.37
CA SER A 25 -7.15 -36.38 15.30
C SER A 25 -6.02 -35.98 14.35
N ASP A 26 -4.85 -36.61 14.57
CA ASP A 26 -3.72 -36.46 13.64
C ASP A 26 -4.13 -36.87 12.21
N GLY A 27 -3.70 -36.08 11.23
CA GLY A 27 -4.03 -36.27 9.83
C GLY A 27 -5.48 -35.95 9.45
N ALA A 28 -6.28 -35.34 10.33
CA ALA A 28 -7.64 -34.90 10.00
C ALA A 28 -7.63 -33.83 8.91
N ILE A 29 -8.53 -33.97 7.94
CA ILE A 29 -8.70 -33.01 6.84
C ILE A 29 -9.94 -32.17 7.11
N ILE A 30 -9.77 -30.85 7.19
CA ILE A 30 -10.84 -29.89 7.34
C ILE A 30 -11.06 -29.20 6.00
N LYS A 31 -12.34 -29.12 5.58
CA LYS A 31 -12.74 -28.43 4.37
C LYS A 31 -13.82 -27.41 4.69
N LEU A 32 -13.64 -26.23 4.13
CA LEU A 32 -14.61 -25.15 4.14
C LEU A 32 -15.03 -24.86 2.69
N SER A 33 -16.29 -25.05 2.37
CA SER A 33 -16.81 -24.86 1.01
C SER A 33 -17.89 -23.78 0.99
N ASN A 34 -17.86 -22.92 -0.03
CA ASN A 34 -18.87 -21.90 -0.29
C ASN A 34 -19.08 -21.76 -1.79
N GLY A 35 -20.33 -21.75 -2.24
CA GLY A 35 -20.67 -21.75 -3.67
C GLY A 35 -20.22 -20.50 -4.44
N ALA A 36 -20.10 -19.35 -3.76
CA ALA A 36 -19.60 -18.12 -4.38
C ALA A 36 -18.06 -18.08 -4.48
N GLY A 37 -17.37 -18.95 -3.74
CA GLY A 37 -15.94 -18.92 -3.58
C GLY A 37 -15.49 -17.90 -2.53
N LEU A 38 -14.50 -18.28 -1.73
CA LEU A 38 -13.87 -17.43 -0.72
C LEU A 38 -12.38 -17.30 -1.01
N PHE A 39 -11.79 -16.18 -0.58
CA PHE A 39 -10.36 -15.96 -0.69
C PHE A 39 -9.65 -16.45 0.58
N SER A 40 -8.70 -17.33 0.45
CA SER A 40 -7.95 -17.84 1.59
C SER A 40 -6.52 -18.24 1.21
N HIS A 41 -5.69 -18.35 2.22
CA HIS A 41 -4.33 -18.87 2.12
C HIS A 41 -3.93 -19.52 3.45
N GLN A 42 -2.98 -20.45 3.44
CA GLN A 42 -2.52 -21.14 4.64
C GLN A 42 -1.91 -20.20 5.69
N LEU A 43 -1.29 -19.10 5.26
CA LEU A 43 -0.69 -18.10 6.13
C LEU A 43 -1.67 -17.05 6.65
N LEU A 44 -2.92 -17.04 6.16
CA LEU A 44 -3.91 -16.09 6.62
C LEU A 44 -4.28 -16.34 8.09
N GLY A 45 -4.07 -15.34 8.94
CA GLY A 45 -4.30 -15.43 10.39
C GLY A 45 -3.16 -16.04 11.18
N VAL A 46 -2.04 -16.39 10.56
CA VAL A 46 -0.84 -16.87 11.26
C VAL A 46 -0.08 -15.69 11.85
N VAL A 47 0.15 -15.71 13.17
CA VAL A 47 0.76 -14.59 13.92
C VAL A 47 2.18 -14.26 13.43
N ASP A 48 2.92 -15.26 13.00
CA ASP A 48 4.31 -15.10 12.57
C ASP A 48 4.46 -14.67 11.10
N ALA A 49 3.37 -14.67 10.33
CA ALA A 49 3.36 -14.28 8.92
C ALA A 49 3.08 -12.77 8.76
N ARG A 50 3.95 -11.91 9.29
CA ARG A 50 3.73 -10.45 9.34
C ARG A 50 3.73 -9.77 7.97
N ASP A 51 4.48 -10.31 7.01
CA ASP A 51 4.62 -9.76 5.66
C ASP A 51 3.63 -10.38 4.66
N PHE A 52 2.70 -11.20 5.16
CA PHE A 52 1.72 -11.85 4.31
C PHE A 52 0.65 -10.86 3.86
N SER A 53 0.46 -10.74 2.55
CA SER A 53 -0.59 -9.92 1.93
C SER A 53 -1.62 -10.82 1.25
N CYS A 54 -2.83 -10.88 1.81
CA CYS A 54 -3.91 -11.63 1.22
C CYS A 54 -4.34 -11.07 -0.14
N GLN A 55 -4.21 -9.76 -0.36
CA GLN A 55 -4.55 -9.12 -1.62
C GLN A 55 -3.75 -9.67 -2.81
N GLU A 56 -2.49 -10.06 -2.59
CA GLU A 56 -1.60 -10.58 -3.62
C GLU A 56 -1.54 -12.11 -3.65
N GLN A 57 -1.72 -12.76 -2.51
CA GLN A 57 -1.41 -14.17 -2.34
C GLN A 57 -2.62 -15.08 -2.11
N CYS A 58 -3.76 -14.55 -1.64
CA CYS A 58 -4.95 -15.34 -1.48
C CYS A 58 -5.59 -15.70 -2.81
N GLN A 59 -6.04 -16.94 -2.91
CA GLN A 59 -6.75 -17.44 -4.08
C GLN A 59 -8.23 -17.62 -3.77
N GLN A 60 -9.07 -17.27 -4.71
CA GLN A 60 -10.50 -17.55 -4.63
C GLN A 60 -10.78 -19.00 -5.04
N ASN A 61 -11.32 -19.77 -4.11
CA ASN A 61 -11.70 -21.15 -4.36
C ASN A 61 -13.05 -21.46 -3.73
N VAL A 62 -13.78 -22.37 -4.34
CA VAL A 62 -15.05 -22.90 -3.80
C VAL A 62 -14.79 -23.69 -2.52
N THR A 63 -13.65 -24.36 -2.42
CA THR A 63 -13.28 -25.16 -1.25
C THR A 63 -11.85 -24.84 -0.81
N HIS A 64 -11.72 -24.53 0.47
CA HIS A 64 -10.44 -24.44 1.15
C HIS A 64 -10.25 -25.60 2.11
N GLN A 65 -9.06 -26.15 2.16
CA GLN A 65 -8.76 -27.25 3.06
C GLN A 65 -7.48 -27.03 3.86
N ARG A 66 -7.47 -27.59 5.06
CA ARG A 66 -6.28 -27.73 5.90
C ARG A 66 -6.19 -29.13 6.47
N ILE A 67 -4.98 -29.52 6.81
CA ILE A 67 -4.69 -30.81 7.47
C ILE A 67 -4.19 -30.48 8.87
N SER A 68 -4.71 -31.22 9.86
CA SER A 68 -4.17 -31.21 11.21
C SER A 68 -2.98 -32.15 11.24
N GLU A 69 -1.76 -31.61 11.22
CA GLU A 69 -0.53 -32.42 11.11
C GLU A 69 -0.25 -33.23 12.38
N ASP A 70 -0.53 -32.65 13.54
CA ASP A 70 -0.26 -33.25 14.85
C ASP A 70 -1.51 -33.44 15.71
N GLY A 71 -2.69 -33.34 15.10
CA GLY A 71 -3.94 -33.26 15.84
C GLY A 71 -4.17 -31.88 16.47
N GLY A 72 -5.23 -31.73 17.28
CA GLY A 72 -5.56 -30.51 18.00
C GLY A 72 -6.43 -29.54 17.20
N ASP A 73 -6.19 -28.23 17.37
CA ASP A 73 -7.06 -27.20 16.84
C ASP A 73 -6.53 -26.64 15.51
N VAL A 74 -7.41 -26.52 14.52
CA VAL A 74 -7.07 -25.96 13.19
C VAL A 74 -8.08 -24.92 12.81
N SER A 75 -7.59 -23.76 12.32
CA SER A 75 -8.43 -22.66 11.84
C SER A 75 -8.26 -22.42 10.35
N ILE A 76 -9.37 -22.14 9.67
CA ILE A 76 -9.41 -21.64 8.30
C ILE A 76 -10.04 -20.26 8.31
N ILE A 77 -9.27 -19.24 7.93
CA ILE A 77 -9.78 -17.89 7.73
C ILE A 77 -9.95 -17.65 6.25
N SER A 78 -11.09 -17.12 5.87
CA SER A 78 -11.42 -16.84 4.47
C SER A 78 -12.10 -15.48 4.35
N LEU A 79 -11.74 -14.73 3.32
CA LEU A 79 -12.30 -13.41 3.02
C LEU A 79 -13.36 -13.53 1.94
N THR A 80 -14.40 -12.73 2.03
CA THR A 80 -15.42 -12.62 0.99
C THR A 80 -14.98 -11.68 -0.13
N GLU A 81 -14.10 -10.73 0.20
CA GLU A 81 -13.66 -9.69 -0.69
C GLU A 81 -12.20 -9.31 -0.41
N LEU A 82 -11.40 -9.12 -1.46
CA LEU A 82 -10.01 -8.67 -1.34
C LEU A 82 -9.86 -7.15 -1.35
N ASP A 83 -10.86 -6.41 -1.85
CA ASP A 83 -10.79 -4.97 -1.94
C ASP A 83 -10.71 -4.34 -0.53
N PRO A 84 -9.62 -3.61 -0.22
CA PRO A 84 -9.47 -2.95 1.07
C PRO A 84 -10.59 -1.96 1.39
N ALA A 85 -11.19 -1.34 0.39
CA ALA A 85 -12.31 -0.41 0.57
C ALA A 85 -13.54 -1.08 1.18
N ARG A 86 -13.73 -2.37 0.91
CA ARG A 86 -14.84 -3.16 1.48
C ARG A 86 -14.49 -3.85 2.80
N ARG A 87 -13.23 -3.91 3.16
CA ARG A 87 -12.81 -4.64 4.36
C ARG A 87 -12.49 -3.77 5.53
N ASN A 88 -12.18 -2.56 5.38
CA ASN A 88 -11.77 -1.61 6.41
C ASN A 88 -10.57 -0.76 5.91
N ASN A 89 -10.47 0.48 6.36
CA ASN A 89 -9.37 1.40 6.01
C ASN A 89 -9.14 1.58 4.49
N GLY A 90 -10.13 1.27 3.67
CA GLY A 90 -10.07 1.50 2.24
C GLY A 90 -10.18 2.98 1.89
N SER A 91 -9.71 3.34 0.71
CA SER A 91 -9.82 4.68 0.15
C SER A 91 -10.43 4.64 -1.23
N VAL A 92 -11.34 5.54 -1.51
CA VAL A 92 -11.92 5.74 -2.83
C VAL A 92 -11.62 7.14 -3.34
N TYR A 93 -11.49 7.26 -4.63
CA TYR A 93 -11.19 8.53 -5.30
C TYR A 93 -12.32 8.90 -6.23
N GLY A 94 -12.72 10.20 -6.25
CA GLY A 94 -13.68 10.79 -7.14
C GLY A 94 -13.12 12.04 -7.82
N GLN A 95 -13.83 12.56 -8.82
CA GLN A 95 -13.48 13.82 -9.48
C GLN A 95 -13.68 15.03 -8.54
N ASP A 96 -14.62 14.88 -7.62
CA ASP A 96 -14.93 15.83 -6.56
C ASP A 96 -15.34 15.06 -5.30
N ILE A 97 -15.63 15.78 -4.22
CA ILE A 97 -15.99 15.21 -2.91
C ILE A 97 -17.29 14.40 -3.01
N ASP A 98 -18.27 14.92 -3.74
CA ASP A 98 -19.58 14.27 -3.86
C ASP A 98 -19.49 12.95 -4.62
N ALA A 99 -18.71 12.92 -5.70
CA ALA A 99 -18.45 11.69 -6.46
C ALA A 99 -17.66 10.65 -5.64
N ALA A 100 -16.68 11.11 -4.85
CA ALA A 100 -15.94 10.22 -3.96
C ALA A 100 -16.83 9.67 -2.84
N GLU A 101 -17.69 10.51 -2.25
CA GLU A 101 -18.64 10.08 -1.21
C GLU A 101 -19.67 9.08 -1.77
N GLN A 102 -20.22 9.35 -2.95
CA GLN A 102 -21.15 8.43 -3.60
C GLN A 102 -20.52 7.07 -3.87
N LYS A 103 -19.29 7.06 -4.36
CA LYS A 103 -18.52 5.83 -4.58
C LYS A 103 -18.24 5.10 -3.28
N ALA A 104 -17.84 5.82 -2.22
CA ALA A 104 -17.61 5.22 -0.90
C ALA A 104 -18.89 4.59 -0.34
N ARG A 105 -20.04 5.28 -0.47
CA ARG A 105 -21.33 4.72 -0.05
C ARG A 105 -21.70 3.46 -0.81
N ALA A 106 -21.48 3.43 -2.13
CA ALA A 106 -21.74 2.24 -2.93
C ALA A 106 -20.88 1.04 -2.52
N GLU A 107 -19.64 1.27 -2.12
CA GLU A 107 -18.77 0.21 -1.58
C GLU A 107 -19.21 -0.25 -0.19
N ILE A 108 -19.65 0.67 0.67
CA ILE A 108 -20.15 0.35 2.01
C ILE A 108 -21.49 -0.41 1.93
N GLU A 109 -22.38 0.02 1.05
CA GLU A 109 -23.71 -0.57 0.89
C GLU A 109 -23.69 -1.85 0.05
N TYR A 110 -22.52 -2.31 -0.38
CA TYR A 110 -22.41 -3.55 -1.12
C TYR A 110 -22.85 -4.73 -0.25
N LEU A 111 -23.88 -5.41 -0.72
CA LEU A 111 -24.43 -6.57 -0.05
C LEU A 111 -23.96 -7.84 -0.72
N HIS A 112 -23.27 -8.70 0.01
CA HIS A 112 -23.07 -10.06 -0.43
C HIS A 112 -24.38 -10.83 -0.42
N SER A 113 -24.63 -11.63 -1.44
CA SER A 113 -25.79 -12.51 -1.43
C SER A 113 -25.65 -13.50 -0.25
N PRO A 114 -26.75 -13.80 0.46
CA PRO A 114 -26.73 -14.86 1.45
C PRO A 114 -26.17 -16.14 0.84
N SER A 115 -25.26 -16.77 1.53
CA SER A 115 -24.59 -17.94 1.01
C SER A 115 -24.56 -19.06 2.05
N GLN A 116 -24.49 -20.30 1.56
CA GLN A 116 -24.33 -21.46 2.41
C GLN A 116 -22.85 -21.84 2.49
N VAL A 117 -22.44 -22.15 3.69
CA VAL A 117 -21.11 -22.69 3.97
C VAL A 117 -21.26 -24.14 4.40
N ARG A 118 -20.54 -25.01 3.72
CA ARG A 118 -20.43 -26.41 4.08
C ARG A 118 -19.08 -26.69 4.68
N ILE A 119 -19.08 -27.32 5.84
CA ILE A 119 -17.89 -27.76 6.57
C ILE A 119 -17.86 -29.27 6.51
N GLU A 120 -16.71 -29.83 6.11
CA GLU A 120 -16.45 -31.26 6.18
C GLU A 120 -15.18 -31.51 6.97
N ILE A 121 -15.23 -32.46 7.91
CA ILE A 121 -14.08 -32.96 8.64
C ILE A 121 -13.97 -34.44 8.37
N ILE A 122 -12.82 -34.87 7.85
CA ILE A 122 -12.51 -36.24 7.51
C ILE A 122 -11.41 -36.71 8.47
N GLU A 123 -11.72 -37.67 9.33
CA GLU A 123 -10.78 -38.24 10.28
C GLU A 123 -10.55 -39.73 9.96
N GLN A 124 -9.33 -40.18 10.16
CA GLN A 124 -9.00 -41.58 10.07
C GLN A 124 -9.53 -42.33 11.31
N GLY A 125 -10.00 -43.56 11.11
CA GLY A 125 -10.55 -44.36 12.19
C GLY A 125 -12.05 -44.21 12.41
N ASN A 126 -12.53 -44.69 13.52
CA ASN A 126 -13.95 -44.78 13.85
C ASN A 126 -14.25 -43.99 15.14
N ARG A 127 -14.22 -42.69 15.06
CA ARG A 127 -14.58 -41.80 16.15
C ARG A 127 -16.12 -41.73 16.26
N SER A 128 -16.64 -41.89 17.48
CA SER A 128 -18.08 -41.87 17.75
C SER A 128 -18.64 -40.47 18.06
N THR A 129 -17.78 -39.53 18.46
CA THR A 129 -18.16 -38.16 18.82
C THR A 129 -17.66 -37.19 17.77
N SER A 130 -18.53 -36.27 17.32
CA SER A 130 -18.11 -35.21 16.38
C SER A 130 -17.07 -34.29 17.02
N PRO A 131 -16.13 -33.78 16.23
CA PRO A 131 -15.26 -32.68 16.67
C PRO A 131 -16.09 -31.44 16.98
N ASN A 132 -15.57 -30.60 17.87
CA ASN A 132 -16.15 -29.30 18.13
C ASN A 132 -15.79 -28.32 17.01
N ILE A 133 -16.76 -27.61 16.49
CA ILE A 133 -16.55 -26.56 15.48
C ILE A 133 -17.08 -25.23 15.96
N LEU A 134 -16.34 -24.16 15.67
CA LEU A 134 -16.75 -22.80 15.84
C LEU A 134 -16.66 -22.11 14.48
N LEU A 135 -17.79 -21.68 13.94
CA LEU A 135 -17.87 -20.87 12.74
C LEU A 135 -18.26 -19.44 13.14
N THR A 136 -17.41 -18.49 12.84
CA THR A 136 -17.63 -17.08 13.10
C THR A 136 -17.65 -16.33 11.78
N GLY A 137 -18.73 -15.67 11.46
CA GLY A 137 -18.80 -14.66 10.40
C GLY A 137 -18.56 -13.29 11.02
N VAL A 138 -17.73 -12.47 10.39
CA VAL A 138 -17.47 -11.11 10.83
C VAL A 138 -18.02 -10.14 9.80
N ASN A 139 -18.94 -9.31 10.27
CA ASN A 139 -19.52 -8.21 9.52
C ASN A 139 -18.82 -6.92 9.98
N GLU A 140 -18.08 -6.30 9.10
CA GLU A 140 -17.41 -5.03 9.39
C GLU A 140 -18.27 -3.90 8.83
N GLU A 141 -18.86 -3.14 9.72
CA GLU A 141 -19.63 -1.96 9.37
C GLU A 141 -18.71 -0.74 9.27
N PHE A 142 -18.86 0.01 8.20
CA PHE A 142 -18.22 1.32 8.08
C PHE A 142 -19.04 2.35 8.86
N ASN A 143 -18.50 2.82 9.95
CA ASN A 143 -19.19 3.77 10.82
C ASN A 143 -18.91 5.23 10.46
N SER A 144 -17.89 5.51 9.66
CA SER A 144 -17.55 6.87 9.30
C SER A 144 -16.84 6.96 7.96
N ILE A 145 -17.16 8.01 7.20
CA ILE A 145 -16.44 8.44 6.03
C ILE A 145 -15.64 9.69 6.43
N SER A 146 -14.32 9.60 6.35
CA SER A 146 -13.45 10.75 6.53
C SER A 146 -13.12 11.34 5.17
N VAL A 147 -13.54 12.58 4.93
CA VAL A 147 -13.21 13.31 3.72
C VAL A 147 -11.93 14.09 3.95
N PHE A 148 -10.94 13.90 3.11
CA PHE A 148 -9.77 14.78 3.06
C PHE A 148 -9.85 15.61 1.78
N SER A 149 -9.69 16.91 1.92
CA SER A 149 -9.57 17.83 0.78
C SER A 149 -8.10 18.10 0.54
N VAL A 150 -7.71 18.01 -0.73
CA VAL A 150 -6.39 18.49 -1.15
C VAL A 150 -6.46 20.03 -1.17
N ASP A 151 -5.63 20.68 -0.35
CA ASP A 151 -5.46 22.12 -0.43
C ASP A 151 -4.64 22.46 -1.69
N ALA A 152 -5.36 22.78 -2.76
CA ALA A 152 -4.76 23.09 -4.06
C ALA A 152 -3.76 24.25 -3.99
N ALA A 153 -3.92 25.19 -3.06
CA ALA A 153 -2.99 26.29 -2.87
C ALA A 153 -1.67 25.80 -2.27
N THR A 154 -1.72 24.98 -1.27
CA THR A 154 -0.53 24.38 -0.64
C THR A 154 0.20 23.46 -1.62
N GLU A 155 -0.50 22.62 -2.35
CA GLU A 155 0.08 21.74 -3.37
C GLU A 155 0.74 22.54 -4.50
N PHE A 156 0.09 23.59 -4.97
CA PHE A 156 0.67 24.51 -5.96
C PHE A 156 1.94 25.18 -5.45
N LEU A 157 1.95 25.65 -4.20
CA LEU A 157 3.14 26.27 -3.60
C LEU A 157 4.32 25.29 -3.49
N TRP A 158 4.05 24.04 -3.11
CA TRP A 158 5.08 23.00 -3.07
C TRP A 158 5.62 22.65 -4.45
N ALA A 159 4.75 22.56 -5.44
CA ALA A 159 5.15 22.35 -6.84
C ALA A 159 6.01 23.52 -7.35
N LEU A 160 5.59 24.76 -7.09
CA LEU A 160 6.33 25.96 -7.46
C LEU A 160 7.69 26.02 -6.76
N ALA A 161 7.74 25.73 -5.46
CA ALA A 161 8.99 25.70 -4.69
C ALA A 161 9.98 24.66 -5.25
N SER A 162 9.49 23.51 -5.64
CA SER A 162 10.30 22.47 -6.28
C SER A 162 10.91 22.94 -7.61
N VAL A 163 10.08 23.55 -8.46
CA VAL A 163 10.54 24.08 -9.75
C VAL A 163 11.56 25.19 -9.56
N VAL A 164 11.30 26.16 -8.69
CA VAL A 164 12.24 27.26 -8.37
C VAL A 164 13.53 26.71 -7.78
N GLY A 165 13.44 25.70 -6.88
CA GLY A 165 14.60 25.04 -6.31
C GLY A 165 15.48 24.35 -7.37
N CYS A 166 14.88 23.64 -8.32
CA CYS A 166 15.60 23.04 -9.43
C CYS A 166 16.32 24.08 -10.29
N PHE A 167 15.66 25.18 -10.62
CA PHE A 167 16.29 26.25 -11.39
C PHE A 167 17.40 26.95 -10.61
N ALA A 168 17.24 27.17 -9.32
CA ALA A 168 18.25 27.80 -8.48
C ALA A 168 19.57 27.00 -8.46
N VAL A 169 19.49 25.67 -8.39
CA VAL A 169 20.66 24.79 -8.40
C VAL A 169 21.48 24.94 -9.70
N ILE A 170 20.83 25.24 -10.82
CA ILE A 170 21.48 25.43 -12.13
C ILE A 170 21.95 26.87 -12.31
N LEU A 171 21.13 27.84 -11.93
CA LEU A 171 21.39 29.25 -12.20
C LEU A 171 22.46 29.81 -11.28
N ILE A 172 22.50 29.46 -9.99
CA ILE A 172 23.46 30.01 -9.02
C ILE A 172 24.90 29.68 -9.45
N PRO A 173 25.30 28.45 -9.76
CA PRO A 173 26.63 28.15 -10.26
C PRO A 173 26.93 28.86 -11.58
N SER A 174 25.97 28.94 -12.49
CA SER A 174 26.15 29.60 -13.79
C SER A 174 26.44 31.10 -13.61
N PHE A 175 25.70 31.79 -12.76
CA PHE A 175 25.94 33.20 -12.43
C PHE A 175 27.29 33.38 -11.72
N THR A 176 27.66 32.53 -10.79
CA THR A 176 28.94 32.63 -10.10
C THR A 176 30.11 32.50 -11.06
N VAL A 177 30.06 31.52 -11.98
CA VAL A 177 31.08 31.35 -13.04
C VAL A 177 31.13 32.57 -13.96
N PHE A 178 29.99 33.06 -14.41
CA PHE A 178 29.89 34.24 -15.27
C PHE A 178 30.52 35.48 -14.61
N PHE A 179 30.14 35.79 -13.37
CA PHE A 179 30.68 36.94 -12.66
C PHE A 179 32.18 36.79 -12.34
N ALA A 180 32.63 35.58 -12.02
CA ALA A 180 34.06 35.30 -11.81
C ALA A 180 34.87 35.50 -13.10
N ALA A 181 34.38 35.04 -14.23
CA ALA A 181 35.01 35.22 -15.53
C ALA A 181 35.11 36.73 -15.90
N ARG A 182 34.01 37.46 -15.73
CA ARG A 182 33.97 38.91 -15.99
C ARG A 182 34.89 39.73 -15.05
N ALA A 183 34.97 39.32 -13.77
CA ALA A 183 35.89 39.95 -12.83
C ALA A 183 37.36 39.67 -13.18
N LYS A 184 37.67 38.47 -13.70
CA LYS A 184 39.00 38.12 -14.19
C LYS A 184 39.36 38.97 -15.42
N GLU A 185 38.52 39.05 -16.41
CA GLU A 185 38.70 39.88 -17.61
C GLU A 185 38.99 41.36 -17.25
N LYS A 186 38.21 41.92 -16.34
CA LYS A 186 38.43 43.29 -15.86
C LYS A 186 39.77 43.47 -15.20
N ARG A 187 40.25 42.50 -14.41
CA ARG A 187 41.56 42.52 -13.81
C ARG A 187 42.71 42.40 -14.83
N ASP A 188 42.55 41.58 -15.85
CA ASP A 188 43.55 41.39 -16.89
C ASP A 188 43.65 42.63 -17.75
N ASN A 189 42.54 43.30 -18.07
CA ASN A 189 42.51 44.59 -18.77
C ASN A 189 43.20 45.68 -17.95
N LEU A 190 43.00 45.76 -16.65
CA LEU A 190 43.69 46.71 -15.78
C LEU A 190 45.19 46.48 -15.72
N LYS A 191 45.66 45.23 -15.75
CA LYS A 191 47.09 44.91 -15.81
C LYS A 191 47.71 45.36 -17.11
N LEU A 192 47.04 45.16 -18.25
CA LEU A 192 47.51 45.58 -19.54
C LEU A 192 47.65 47.12 -19.61
N ILE A 193 46.68 47.88 -19.12
CA ILE A 193 46.73 49.32 -19.08
C ILE A 193 47.91 49.80 -18.19
N ASN A 194 48.11 49.18 -17.03
CA ASN A 194 49.23 49.51 -16.11
C ASN A 194 50.58 49.17 -16.78
N GLN A 195 50.70 48.10 -17.50
CA GLN A 195 51.93 47.78 -18.27
C GLN A 195 52.23 48.80 -19.34
N GLN A 196 51.20 49.20 -20.15
CA GLN A 196 51.38 50.22 -21.16
C GLN A 196 51.82 51.54 -20.58
N GLN A 197 51.26 51.97 -19.45
CA GLN A 197 51.69 53.20 -18.73
C GLN A 197 53.11 53.13 -18.19
N GLN A 198 53.58 51.95 -17.78
CA GLN A 198 54.96 51.75 -17.33
C GLN A 198 55.95 51.84 -18.53
N ASP A 199 55.59 51.17 -19.65
CA ASP A 199 56.43 51.21 -20.83
C ASP A 199 56.52 52.61 -21.42
N GLU A 200 55.42 53.39 -21.43
CA GLU A 200 55.41 54.76 -21.90
C GLU A 200 56.30 55.70 -21.03
N LYS A 201 56.26 55.49 -19.68
CA LYS A 201 57.17 56.21 -18.75
C LYS A 201 58.63 55.88 -18.98
N LEU A 202 58.96 54.61 -19.27
CA LEU A 202 60.34 54.21 -19.55
C LEU A 202 60.87 54.80 -20.87
N VAL A 203 60.05 54.87 -21.89
CA VAL A 203 60.38 55.48 -23.15
C VAL A 203 60.59 57.00 -23.01
N THR A 204 59.77 57.70 -22.24
CA THR A 204 59.92 59.12 -22.00
C THR A 204 61.15 59.46 -21.13
N THR A 205 61.52 58.59 -20.20
CA THR A 205 62.71 58.78 -19.37
C THR A 205 64.02 58.58 -20.21
N ASN A 206 64.05 57.65 -21.14
CA ASN A 206 65.19 57.41 -22.01
C ASN A 206 65.40 58.52 -23.06
N ASN A 207 64.35 59.19 -23.53
CA ASN A 207 64.44 60.31 -24.47
C ASN A 207 64.90 61.62 -23.82
N ASN A 208 64.86 61.80 -22.50
CA ASN A 208 65.31 62.93 -21.75
C ASN A 208 66.78 62.83 -21.26
N SER A 209 67.46 61.71 -21.56
CA SER A 209 68.83 61.43 -21.10
C SER A 209 69.86 61.49 -22.23
N ASN A 210 69.48 61.94 -23.42
CA ASN A 210 70.35 62.29 -24.55
C ASN A 210 70.26 63.79 -24.83
#